data_37d574c85e3eb9b5993a81d5453e7535
#
_entry.id   37d574c85e3eb9b5993a81d5453e7535
#
_cell.length_a   1.000
_cell.length_b   1.000
_cell.length_c   1.000
_cell.angle_alpha   90.00
_cell.angle_beta   90.00
_cell.angle_gamma   90.00
#
_symmetry.space_group_name_H-M   'P 1'
#
loop_
_entity.id
_entity.type
_entity.pdbx_description
1 polymer ?
#
loop_
_entity_poly.entity_id
_entity_poly.type
_entity_poly.pdbx_seq_one_letter_code
_entity_poly.pdbx_strand_id
1 'polypeptide(L)'
;VSQWGQDFRPGYLQIAPFLRELPQRPRLSAFTATATQAVRADIVRLLELQNPYDILTGFDRPNLFFEVRRAKDRDAELRRFLAEHRGQSGVVYCGTRKGVEEVTAMLNDCGVDAVGYHAGMADELRAKAQEDFVADRAPVIVATNAIGMGIDKSNVSFVVHYNMPKDLESYYQEAGRAGRDGEDAVCCLLYQPGDVRLNTFLIDHAQDMSQMDEQTRQVVTARAKERLRQMTFYATGGGCLRAKILQYFGEKVKKPFCGNCSGCMAREEERDVSRQAGQIVAAVIAMNGRYGKATVARVLCGQADARLRERGLDKLSAFGSMKAEGEANVRAMIDELIAGDVLTVTEGDYPLLREGAYARDVLRGDMPIRMALLPTDAAPEIKRRVKQKEFVNKALYSRLSDLRKQIAMDQNVPPFIIFTNATLKDMVAKAPRTRAQMLR
;
A
#
# COMPACT_ATOMS: atom_id res chain seq x y z
N VAL A 1 14.28 14.16 9.01
CA VAL A 1 15.72 14.40 8.98
C VAL A 1 16.34 13.78 7.74
N SER A 2 16.13 12.50 7.45
CA SER A 2 16.68 11.87 6.26
C SER A 2 15.91 12.27 4.99
N GLN A 3 14.73 11.71 4.80
CA GLN A 3 13.98 11.82 3.54
C GLN A 3 13.02 13.01 3.50
N TRP A 4 12.38 13.34 4.64
CA TRP A 4 11.45 14.46 4.78
C TRP A 4 12.13 15.78 5.20
N GLY A 5 13.35 15.70 5.75
CA GLY A 5 14.06 16.86 6.23
C GLY A 5 14.71 17.69 5.14
N GLN A 6 15.27 17.02 4.12
CA GLN A 6 15.93 17.73 3.02
C GLN A 6 14.94 18.32 2.02
N ASP A 7 13.88 17.57 1.67
CA ASP A 7 12.94 17.96 0.61
C ASP A 7 11.78 18.83 1.12
N PHE A 8 11.40 18.68 2.40
CA PHE A 8 10.21 19.34 2.95
C PHE A 8 10.46 20.33 4.10
N ARG A 9 11.58 20.18 4.83
CA ARG A 9 11.96 21.05 5.97
C ARG A 9 13.46 21.24 6.03
N PRO A 10 14.01 22.17 5.25
CA PRO A 10 15.45 22.48 5.25
C PRO A 10 16.02 22.76 6.65
N GLY A 11 15.19 23.27 7.57
CA GLY A 11 15.55 23.50 8.97
C GLY A 11 16.04 22.26 9.73
N TYR A 12 15.71 21.04 9.29
CA TYR A 12 16.27 19.83 9.91
C TYR A 12 17.78 19.69 9.72
N LEU A 13 18.34 20.23 8.63
CA LEU A 13 19.78 20.24 8.38
C LEU A 13 20.52 21.21 9.31
N GLN A 14 19.81 22.19 9.88
CA GLN A 14 20.36 23.15 10.80
C GLN A 14 20.41 22.66 12.25
N ILE A 15 19.78 21.53 12.57
CA ILE A 15 19.74 20.99 13.95
C ILE A 15 21.15 20.65 14.43
N ALA A 16 21.93 19.89 13.65
CA ALA A 16 23.28 19.51 14.08
C ALA A 16 24.22 20.72 14.22
N PRO A 17 24.30 21.68 13.24
CA PRO A 17 25.02 22.93 13.43
C PRO A 17 24.61 23.70 14.69
N PHE A 18 23.29 23.89 14.90
CA PHE A 18 22.77 24.55 16.09
C PHE A 18 23.21 23.86 17.39
N LEU A 19 23.16 22.51 17.44
CA LEU A 19 23.58 21.75 18.62
C LEU A 19 25.08 21.88 18.93
N ARG A 20 25.93 22.17 17.94
CA ARG A 20 27.36 22.42 18.15
C ARG A 20 27.65 23.78 18.75
N GLU A 21 26.78 24.76 18.52
CA GLU A 21 26.92 26.13 19.05
C GLU A 21 26.48 26.22 20.50
N LEU A 22 25.76 25.25 21.05
CA LEU A 22 25.33 25.27 22.43
C LEU A 22 26.49 25.02 23.41
N PRO A 23 26.56 25.79 24.52
CA PRO A 23 27.62 25.63 25.54
C PRO A 23 27.65 24.22 26.15
N GLN A 24 26.49 23.57 26.21
CA GLN A 24 26.35 22.19 26.65
C GLN A 24 25.37 21.46 25.72
N ARG A 25 25.82 20.36 25.15
CA ARG A 25 24.96 19.53 24.27
C ARG A 25 23.83 18.90 25.07
N PRO A 26 22.56 19.12 24.72
CA PRO A 26 21.42 18.44 25.36
C PRO A 26 21.34 16.97 25.00
N ARG A 27 20.60 16.19 25.79
CA ARG A 27 20.19 14.84 25.37
C ARG A 27 19.24 14.93 24.18
N LEU A 28 19.54 14.18 23.12
CA LEU A 28 18.77 14.20 21.89
C LEU A 28 18.02 12.89 21.72
N SER A 29 16.73 12.98 21.41
CA SER A 29 15.88 11.83 21.06
C SER A 29 15.23 12.07 19.70
N ALA A 30 15.27 11.06 18.83
CA ALA A 30 14.64 11.08 17.53
C ALA A 30 13.54 10.02 17.48
N PHE A 31 12.32 10.42 17.09
CA PHE A 31 11.16 9.54 16.96
C PHE A 31 10.66 9.56 15.53
N THR A 32 10.30 8.38 15.00
CA THR A 32 9.68 8.25 13.69
C THR A 32 8.71 7.07 13.67
N ALA A 33 7.62 7.20 12.94
CA ALA A 33 6.65 6.12 12.77
C ALA A 33 7.12 5.08 11.73
N THR A 34 7.96 5.51 10.77
CA THR A 34 8.41 4.68 9.65
C THR A 34 9.87 5.03 9.33
N ALA A 35 10.77 4.10 9.54
CA ALA A 35 12.16 4.25 9.15
C ALA A 35 12.75 2.91 8.72
N THR A 36 13.16 2.82 7.46
CA THR A 36 14.00 1.71 7.00
C THR A 36 15.34 1.73 7.70
N GLN A 37 16.10 0.64 7.63
CA GLN A 37 17.43 0.57 8.24
C GLN A 37 18.35 1.69 7.73
N ALA A 38 18.29 2.02 6.42
CA ALA A 38 19.05 3.11 5.82
C ALA A 38 18.66 4.47 6.42
N VAL A 39 17.34 4.74 6.55
CA VAL A 39 16.83 5.99 7.14
C VAL A 39 17.25 6.13 8.61
N ARG A 40 17.26 5.04 9.40
CA ARG A 40 17.74 5.07 10.79
C ARG A 40 19.23 5.41 10.87
N ALA A 41 20.05 4.79 10.02
CA ALA A 41 21.47 5.13 9.92
C ALA A 41 21.69 6.61 9.56
N ASP A 42 20.91 7.14 8.63
CA ASP A 42 20.94 8.55 8.25
C ASP A 42 20.55 9.50 9.41
N ILE A 43 19.50 9.15 10.18
CA ILE A 43 19.09 9.93 11.36
C ILE A 43 20.23 10.00 12.37
N VAL A 44 20.87 8.87 12.68
CA VAL A 44 22.01 8.81 13.60
C VAL A 44 23.14 9.72 13.11
N ARG A 45 23.49 9.61 11.82
CA ARG A 45 24.56 10.37 11.19
C ARG A 45 24.25 11.87 11.12
N LEU A 46 23.06 12.25 10.62
CA LEU A 46 22.69 13.65 10.38
C LEU A 46 22.42 14.45 11.68
N LEU A 47 21.94 13.80 12.72
CA LEU A 47 21.77 14.40 14.05
C LEU A 47 23.01 14.19 14.93
N GLU A 48 24.03 13.53 14.44
CA GLU A 48 25.25 13.24 15.21
C GLU A 48 24.97 12.61 16.56
N LEU A 49 24.05 11.62 16.59
CA LEU A 49 23.65 10.95 17.83
C LEU A 49 24.85 10.17 18.40
N GLN A 50 25.17 10.44 19.68
CA GLN A 50 26.27 9.78 20.37
C GLN A 50 25.79 8.56 21.13
N ASN A 51 26.27 7.35 20.75
CA ASN A 51 25.87 6.07 21.34
C ASN A 51 24.36 5.93 21.54
N PRO A 52 23.54 6.12 20.48
CA PRO A 52 22.09 6.11 20.61
C PRO A 52 21.57 4.74 21.01
N TYR A 53 20.58 4.72 21.89
CA TYR A 53 19.78 3.52 22.15
C TYR A 53 18.70 3.44 21.07
N ASP A 54 18.78 2.45 20.19
CA ASP A 54 17.84 2.25 19.07
C ASP A 54 16.74 1.25 19.49
N ILE A 55 15.50 1.72 19.54
CA ILE A 55 14.33 0.91 19.85
C ILE A 55 13.46 0.78 18.61
N LEU A 56 13.24 -0.45 18.17
CA LEU A 56 12.30 -0.78 17.10
C LEU A 56 11.13 -1.58 17.67
N THR A 57 9.94 -1.00 17.66
CA THR A 57 8.71 -1.66 18.19
C THR A 57 8.03 -2.58 17.19
N GLY A 58 8.52 -2.64 15.94
CA GLY A 58 7.97 -3.43 14.85
C GLY A 58 6.95 -2.67 14.00
N PHE A 59 6.76 -3.17 12.76
CA PHE A 59 5.81 -2.62 11.78
C PHE A 59 4.58 -3.51 11.59
N ASP A 60 4.49 -4.64 12.29
CA ASP A 60 3.33 -5.51 12.13
C ASP A 60 2.09 -4.92 12.82
N ARG A 61 1.02 -4.76 12.04
CA ARG A 61 -0.31 -4.33 12.47
C ARG A 61 -1.30 -5.45 12.13
N PRO A 62 -1.45 -6.47 13.01
CA PRO A 62 -2.25 -7.67 12.72
C PRO A 62 -3.73 -7.37 12.47
N ASN A 63 -4.26 -6.28 12.99
CA ASN A 63 -5.63 -5.84 12.81
C ASN A 63 -5.91 -5.19 11.43
N LEU A 64 -4.88 -4.90 10.62
CA LEU A 64 -5.08 -4.33 9.29
C LEU A 64 -5.20 -5.45 8.25
N PHE A 65 -6.25 -5.43 7.45
CA PHE A 65 -6.39 -6.26 6.27
C PHE A 65 -5.90 -5.49 5.05
N PHE A 66 -4.81 -5.94 4.44
CA PHE A 66 -4.27 -5.32 3.22
C PHE A 66 -4.88 -5.96 1.98
N GLU A 67 -5.38 -5.13 1.06
CA GLU A 67 -6.04 -5.55 -0.16
C GLU A 67 -5.55 -4.72 -1.35
N VAL A 68 -5.29 -5.39 -2.48
CA VAL A 68 -5.06 -4.75 -3.78
C VAL A 68 -6.14 -5.22 -4.75
N ARG A 69 -6.89 -4.27 -5.30
CA ARG A 69 -7.88 -4.50 -6.36
C ARG A 69 -7.35 -3.92 -7.67
N ARG A 70 -7.27 -4.75 -8.71
CA ARG A 70 -6.96 -4.28 -10.06
C ARG A 70 -8.23 -3.75 -10.69
N ALA A 71 -8.40 -2.43 -10.67
CA ALA A 71 -9.62 -1.78 -11.13
C ALA A 71 -9.53 -1.39 -12.61
N LYS A 72 -10.45 -1.88 -13.44
CA LYS A 72 -10.65 -1.35 -14.80
C LYS A 72 -11.36 0.01 -14.74
N ASP A 73 -12.39 0.10 -13.91
CA ASP A 73 -13.14 1.30 -13.54
C ASP A 73 -13.00 1.54 -12.04
N ARG A 74 -12.24 2.59 -11.66
CA ARG A 74 -12.00 2.92 -10.25
C ARG A 74 -13.24 3.41 -9.53
N ASP A 75 -14.07 4.19 -10.22
CA ASP A 75 -15.26 4.76 -9.62
C ASP A 75 -16.25 3.67 -9.25
N ALA A 76 -16.47 2.72 -10.16
CA ALA A 76 -17.30 1.56 -9.89
C ALA A 76 -16.74 0.72 -8.73
N GLU A 77 -15.41 0.53 -8.69
CA GLU A 77 -14.78 -0.28 -7.63
C GLU A 77 -14.81 0.44 -6.28
N LEU A 78 -14.61 1.76 -6.24
CA LEU A 78 -14.75 2.56 -5.03
C LEU A 78 -16.18 2.52 -4.49
N ARG A 79 -17.19 2.72 -5.36
CA ARG A 79 -18.60 2.61 -4.96
C ARG A 79 -18.93 1.23 -4.39
N ARG A 80 -18.43 0.16 -5.04
CA ARG A 80 -18.60 -1.22 -4.55
C ARG A 80 -17.96 -1.40 -3.18
N PHE A 81 -16.72 -0.93 -3.00
CA PHE A 81 -16.02 -0.98 -1.72
C PHE A 81 -16.79 -0.26 -0.61
N LEU A 82 -17.28 0.96 -0.86
CA LEU A 82 -18.03 1.73 0.13
C LEU A 82 -19.40 1.11 0.47
N ALA A 83 -20.06 0.48 -0.51
CA ALA A 83 -21.29 -0.28 -0.25
C ALA A 83 -21.04 -1.48 0.68
N GLU A 84 -19.90 -2.18 0.55
CA GLU A 84 -19.46 -3.26 1.44
C GLU A 84 -19.15 -2.75 2.87
N HIS A 85 -18.78 -1.46 3.01
CA HIS A 85 -18.39 -0.81 4.29
C HIS A 85 -19.37 0.28 4.74
N ARG A 86 -20.64 0.15 4.36
CA ARG A 86 -21.67 1.13 4.66
C ARG A 86 -21.78 1.42 6.16
N GLY A 87 -21.83 2.71 6.52
CA GLY A 87 -21.90 3.18 7.90
C GLY A 87 -20.59 3.13 8.69
N GLN A 88 -19.48 2.82 8.02
CA GLN A 88 -18.13 2.90 8.60
C GLN A 88 -17.44 4.20 8.21
N SER A 89 -16.55 4.66 9.09
CA SER A 89 -15.73 5.86 8.82
C SER A 89 -14.43 5.50 8.15
N GLY A 90 -14.02 6.29 7.13
CA GLY A 90 -12.79 6.00 6.42
C GLY A 90 -12.21 7.16 5.62
N VAL A 91 -11.01 6.94 5.10
CA VAL A 91 -10.23 7.90 4.32
C VAL A 91 -10.04 7.36 2.90
N VAL A 92 -10.25 8.21 1.89
CA VAL A 92 -9.96 7.94 0.48
C VAL A 92 -8.85 8.85 0.01
N TYR A 93 -7.69 8.29 -0.36
CA TYR A 93 -6.54 9.04 -0.85
C TYR A 93 -6.55 9.15 -2.36
N CYS A 94 -6.52 10.40 -2.88
CA CYS A 94 -6.40 10.72 -4.29
C CYS A 94 -5.03 11.35 -4.62
N GLY A 95 -4.52 11.09 -5.80
CA GLY A 95 -3.21 11.58 -6.24
C GLY A 95 -3.18 13.07 -6.60
N THR A 96 -4.34 13.71 -6.85
CA THR A 96 -4.43 15.11 -7.31
C THR A 96 -5.57 15.84 -6.60
N ARG A 97 -5.47 17.19 -6.52
CA ARG A 97 -6.52 18.07 -5.97
C ARG A 97 -7.83 17.91 -6.75
N LYS A 98 -7.75 17.93 -8.08
CA LYS A 98 -8.90 17.71 -8.97
C LYS A 98 -9.56 16.35 -8.73
N GLY A 99 -8.77 15.28 -8.55
CA GLY A 99 -9.28 13.97 -8.19
C GLY A 99 -10.02 13.94 -6.85
N VAL A 100 -9.57 14.73 -5.86
CA VAL A 100 -10.31 14.87 -4.59
C VAL A 100 -11.69 15.48 -4.83
N GLU A 101 -11.77 16.58 -5.61
CA GLU A 101 -13.02 17.26 -5.91
C GLU A 101 -13.99 16.35 -6.69
N GLU A 102 -13.50 15.68 -7.74
CA GLU A 102 -14.30 14.77 -8.59
C GLU A 102 -14.81 13.55 -7.79
N VAL A 103 -13.96 12.91 -7.01
CA VAL A 103 -14.35 11.75 -6.19
C VAL A 103 -15.31 12.16 -5.08
N THR A 104 -15.09 13.32 -4.43
CA THR A 104 -16.01 13.82 -3.40
C THR A 104 -17.39 14.08 -3.99
N ALA A 105 -17.49 14.75 -5.14
CA ALA A 105 -18.75 15.00 -5.83
C ALA A 105 -19.46 13.68 -6.18
N MET A 106 -18.74 12.75 -6.81
CA MET A 106 -19.27 11.44 -7.18
C MET A 106 -19.81 10.65 -5.97
N LEU A 107 -19.13 10.70 -4.83
CA LEU A 107 -19.60 10.01 -3.62
C LEU A 107 -20.87 10.64 -3.05
N ASN A 108 -20.95 11.99 -3.00
CA ASN A 108 -22.13 12.71 -2.54
C ASN A 108 -23.33 12.45 -3.46
N ASP A 109 -23.12 12.42 -4.78
CA ASP A 109 -24.16 12.07 -5.76
C ASP A 109 -24.70 10.64 -5.59
N CYS A 110 -23.88 9.75 -5.04
CA CYS A 110 -24.25 8.37 -4.70
C CYS A 110 -24.85 8.22 -3.29
N GLY A 111 -25.07 9.33 -2.56
CA GLY A 111 -25.65 9.32 -1.21
C GLY A 111 -24.65 8.87 -0.12
N VAL A 112 -23.36 9.05 -0.35
CA VAL A 112 -22.30 8.88 0.67
C VAL A 112 -21.87 10.26 1.12
N ASP A 113 -22.15 10.62 2.39
CA ASP A 113 -21.72 11.90 2.96
C ASP A 113 -20.19 11.96 3.02
N ALA A 114 -19.56 12.65 2.06
CA ALA A 114 -18.13 12.77 1.91
C ALA A 114 -17.69 14.23 1.90
N VAL A 115 -16.54 14.51 2.51
CA VAL A 115 -15.90 15.82 2.49
C VAL A 115 -14.53 15.74 1.83
N GLY A 116 -14.22 16.74 1.00
CA GLY A 116 -12.90 16.86 0.34
C GLY A 116 -11.91 17.60 1.22
N TYR A 117 -10.61 17.22 1.11
CA TYR A 117 -9.51 17.88 1.83
C TYR A 117 -8.24 17.91 0.99
N HIS A 118 -7.77 19.10 0.63
CA HIS A 118 -6.47 19.28 -0.05
C HIS A 118 -5.88 20.67 0.20
N ALA A 119 -4.58 20.82 -0.01
CA ALA A 119 -3.84 22.05 0.28
C ALA A 119 -4.26 23.28 -0.55
N GLY A 120 -5.03 23.11 -1.65
CA GLY A 120 -5.57 24.21 -2.46
C GLY A 120 -6.86 24.82 -1.92
N MET A 121 -7.46 24.25 -0.85
CA MET A 121 -8.67 24.79 -0.21
C MET A 121 -8.31 25.93 0.76
N ALA A 122 -9.26 26.85 0.98
CA ALA A 122 -9.15 27.85 2.03
C ALA A 122 -9.07 27.18 3.42
N ASP A 123 -8.39 27.84 4.35
CA ASP A 123 -8.10 27.28 5.67
C ASP A 123 -9.38 26.95 6.46
N GLU A 124 -10.41 27.80 6.35
CA GLU A 124 -11.71 27.61 7.00
C GLU A 124 -12.42 26.35 6.47
N LEU A 125 -12.37 26.12 5.14
CA LEU A 125 -12.99 24.95 4.52
C LEU A 125 -12.24 23.66 4.92
N ARG A 126 -10.91 23.73 5.03
CA ARG A 126 -10.10 22.59 5.49
C ARG A 126 -10.41 22.26 6.95
N ALA A 127 -10.47 23.28 7.81
CA ALA A 127 -10.79 23.12 9.22
C ALA A 127 -12.18 22.51 9.39
N LYS A 128 -13.18 23.00 8.65
CA LYS A 128 -14.55 22.48 8.66
C LYS A 128 -14.61 21.02 8.18
N ALA A 129 -13.97 20.68 7.06
CA ALA A 129 -13.95 19.32 6.55
C ALA A 129 -13.32 18.34 7.55
N GLN A 130 -12.24 18.75 8.22
CA GLN A 130 -11.60 17.96 9.27
C GLN A 130 -12.51 17.79 10.48
N GLU A 131 -13.17 18.85 10.93
CA GLU A 131 -14.11 18.81 12.04
C GLU A 131 -15.31 17.92 11.75
N ASP A 132 -15.90 18.04 10.54
CA ASP A 132 -17.03 17.20 10.10
C ASP A 132 -16.66 15.71 10.08
N PHE A 133 -15.45 15.38 9.62
CA PHE A 133 -14.95 14.01 9.63
C PHE A 133 -14.68 13.49 11.05
N VAL A 134 -14.03 14.29 11.90
CA VAL A 134 -13.71 13.90 13.29
C VAL A 134 -14.99 13.73 14.14
N ALA A 135 -16.00 14.58 13.91
CA ALA A 135 -17.27 14.54 14.60
C ALA A 135 -18.27 13.48 14.05
N ASP A 136 -17.88 12.63 13.11
CA ASP A 136 -18.74 11.66 12.43
C ASP A 136 -19.94 12.29 11.68
N ARG A 137 -19.89 13.59 11.33
CA ARG A 137 -20.87 14.26 10.47
C ARG A 137 -20.69 13.84 9.00
N ALA A 138 -19.44 13.71 8.57
CA ALA A 138 -19.08 13.10 7.30
C ALA A 138 -18.26 11.81 7.55
N PRO A 139 -18.80 10.63 7.31
CA PRO A 139 -18.09 9.37 7.57
C PRO A 139 -16.90 9.15 6.63
N VAL A 140 -16.87 9.78 5.46
CA VAL A 140 -15.80 9.63 4.49
C VAL A 140 -15.09 10.96 4.25
N ILE A 141 -13.76 10.95 4.35
CA ILE A 141 -12.93 12.08 3.89
C ILE A 141 -12.12 11.66 2.68
N VAL A 142 -12.21 12.45 1.60
CA VAL A 142 -11.44 12.27 0.38
C VAL A 142 -10.30 13.29 0.39
N ALA A 143 -9.05 12.83 0.31
CA ALA A 143 -7.94 13.74 0.51
C ALA A 143 -6.71 13.43 -0.36
N THR A 144 -5.86 14.44 -0.54
CA THR A 144 -4.47 14.22 -0.95
C THR A 144 -3.61 13.89 0.28
N ASN A 145 -2.33 13.55 0.07
CA ASN A 145 -1.35 13.35 1.15
C ASN A 145 -1.20 14.56 2.11
N ALA A 146 -1.71 15.75 1.74
CA ALA A 146 -1.70 16.96 2.58
C ALA A 146 -2.43 16.76 3.93
N ILE A 147 -3.32 15.78 4.04
CA ILE A 147 -4.01 15.42 5.29
C ILE A 147 -3.07 14.77 6.33
N GLY A 148 -1.78 14.61 5.99
CA GLY A 148 -0.79 13.85 6.74
C GLY A 148 -0.53 14.27 8.19
N MET A 149 -0.85 15.48 8.61
CA MET A 149 -0.41 16.03 9.91
C MET A 149 -1.53 16.45 10.88
N GLY A 150 -2.79 16.05 10.66
CA GLY A 150 -3.88 16.62 11.48
C GLY A 150 -5.02 15.69 11.86
N ILE A 151 -5.13 14.49 11.30
CA ILE A 151 -6.25 13.61 11.68
C ILE A 151 -5.80 12.60 12.73
N ASP A 152 -6.21 12.86 13.96
CA ASP A 152 -6.11 11.91 15.07
C ASP A 152 -7.49 11.33 15.41
N LYS A 153 -8.12 10.69 14.40
CA LYS A 153 -9.35 9.94 14.56
C LYS A 153 -9.01 8.46 14.72
N SER A 154 -9.26 7.91 15.90
CA SER A 154 -8.87 6.53 16.23
C SER A 154 -9.75 5.47 15.55
N ASN A 155 -11.04 5.79 15.28
CA ASN A 155 -12.04 4.85 14.78
C ASN A 155 -12.17 4.82 13.24
N VAL A 156 -11.07 4.99 12.52
CA VAL A 156 -11.03 4.86 11.05
C VAL A 156 -11.06 3.37 10.69
N SER A 157 -12.16 2.90 10.10
CA SER A 157 -12.37 1.48 9.77
C SER A 157 -11.77 1.07 8.43
N PHE A 158 -11.51 2.02 7.52
CA PHE A 158 -10.86 1.74 6.25
C PHE A 158 -10.03 2.92 5.73
N VAL A 159 -8.99 2.57 4.98
CA VAL A 159 -8.25 3.51 4.13
C VAL A 159 -8.26 2.97 2.71
N VAL A 160 -8.72 3.76 1.75
CA VAL A 160 -8.69 3.43 0.33
C VAL A 160 -7.69 4.35 -0.38
N HIS A 161 -6.73 3.77 -1.06
CA HIS A 161 -5.90 4.49 -2.02
C HIS A 161 -6.55 4.40 -3.39
N TYR A 162 -7.25 5.46 -3.79
CA TYR A 162 -7.87 5.59 -5.12
C TYR A 162 -6.80 5.64 -6.20
N ASN A 163 -5.69 6.34 -5.96
CA ASN A 163 -4.47 6.28 -6.76
C ASN A 163 -3.35 5.62 -5.98
N MET A 164 -2.47 4.90 -6.69
CA MET A 164 -1.29 4.30 -6.08
C MET A 164 -0.32 5.38 -5.59
N PRO A 165 0.12 5.36 -4.32
CA PRO A 165 1.16 6.23 -3.80
C PRO A 165 2.50 6.04 -4.53
N LYS A 166 3.37 7.03 -4.44
CA LYS A 166 4.69 7.00 -5.10
C LYS A 166 5.69 6.01 -4.47
N ASP A 167 5.49 5.64 -3.20
CA ASP A 167 6.36 4.74 -2.44
C ASP A 167 5.60 3.98 -1.33
N LEU A 168 6.22 2.93 -0.82
CA LEU A 168 5.68 2.06 0.23
C LEU A 168 5.64 2.74 1.60
N GLU A 169 6.54 3.69 1.88
CA GLU A 169 6.54 4.46 3.10
C GLU A 169 5.28 5.32 3.20
N SER A 170 4.98 6.08 2.15
CA SER A 170 3.76 6.88 2.06
C SER A 170 2.52 6.00 2.18
N TYR A 171 2.47 4.89 1.42
CA TYR A 171 1.39 3.92 1.50
C TYR A 171 1.16 3.43 2.93
N TYR A 172 2.22 2.98 3.61
CA TYR A 172 2.12 2.41 4.95
C TYR A 172 1.74 3.46 6.01
N GLN A 173 2.26 4.68 5.92
CA GLN A 173 1.88 5.80 6.80
C GLN A 173 0.40 6.17 6.65
N GLU A 174 -0.09 6.22 5.42
CA GLU A 174 -1.49 6.54 5.11
C GLU A 174 -2.42 5.39 5.52
N ALA A 175 -2.09 4.15 5.16
CA ALA A 175 -2.80 2.93 5.58
C ALA A 175 -2.84 2.77 7.11
N GLY A 176 -1.76 3.15 7.80
CA GLY A 176 -1.63 3.09 9.26
C GLY A 176 -2.57 4.02 10.04
N ARG A 177 -3.34 4.88 9.37
CA ARG A 177 -4.42 5.66 9.99
C ARG A 177 -5.63 4.81 10.32
N ALA A 178 -5.81 3.69 9.64
CA ALA A 178 -6.87 2.73 9.92
C ALA A 178 -6.58 1.95 11.22
N GLY A 179 -7.64 1.62 11.95
CA GLY A 179 -7.60 0.71 13.10
C GLY A 179 -6.66 1.13 14.23
N ARG A 180 -6.54 2.43 14.54
CA ARG A 180 -5.72 2.91 15.66
C ARG A 180 -6.31 2.55 17.02
N ASP A 181 -7.60 2.29 17.07
CA ASP A 181 -8.33 1.77 18.22
C ASP A 181 -8.12 0.26 18.46
N GLY A 182 -7.31 -0.41 17.61
CA GLY A 182 -7.05 -1.84 17.68
C GLY A 182 -8.13 -2.71 17.01
N GLU A 183 -9.21 -2.11 16.50
CA GLU A 183 -10.24 -2.82 15.76
C GLU A 183 -9.76 -3.21 14.36
N ASP A 184 -10.40 -4.26 13.80
CA ASP A 184 -10.11 -4.70 12.44
C ASP A 184 -10.45 -3.60 11.43
N ALA A 185 -9.51 -3.31 10.55
CA ALA A 185 -9.64 -2.28 9.54
C ALA A 185 -9.09 -2.73 8.19
N VAL A 186 -9.58 -2.12 7.11
CA VAL A 186 -9.22 -2.50 5.74
C VAL A 186 -8.39 -1.41 5.07
N CYS A 187 -7.26 -1.80 4.48
CA CYS A 187 -6.40 -0.94 3.68
C CYS A 187 -6.45 -1.42 2.22
N CYS A 188 -7.25 -0.75 1.38
CA CYS A 188 -7.50 -1.13 -0.01
C CYS A 188 -6.72 -0.21 -0.97
N LEU A 189 -5.98 -0.80 -1.90
CA LEU A 189 -5.34 -0.10 -3.01
C LEU A 189 -6.08 -0.42 -4.30
N LEU A 190 -6.62 0.61 -4.98
CA LEU A 190 -7.24 0.49 -6.30
C LEU A 190 -6.16 0.74 -7.37
N TYR A 191 -5.50 -0.33 -7.80
CA TYR A 191 -4.38 -0.24 -8.73
C TYR A 191 -4.82 -0.14 -10.19
N GLN A 192 -4.22 0.80 -10.92
CA GLN A 192 -4.24 0.86 -12.39
C GLN A 192 -2.83 1.12 -12.94
N PRO A 193 -2.46 0.56 -14.12
CA PRO A 193 -1.13 0.81 -14.72
C PRO A 193 -0.86 2.29 -15.03
N GLY A 194 -1.91 3.10 -15.19
CA GLY A 194 -1.81 4.55 -15.38
C GLY A 194 -1.16 5.29 -14.21
N ASP A 195 -1.26 4.74 -12.99
CA ASP A 195 -0.65 5.35 -11.81
C ASP A 195 0.87 5.37 -11.88
N VAL A 196 1.48 4.31 -12.42
CA VAL A 196 2.93 4.25 -12.60
C VAL A 196 3.40 5.36 -13.52
N ARG A 197 2.67 5.58 -14.63
CA ARG A 197 2.98 6.66 -15.58
C ARG A 197 2.82 8.05 -14.94
N LEU A 198 1.72 8.24 -14.20
CA LEU A 198 1.48 9.51 -13.48
C LEU A 198 2.58 9.78 -12.46
N ASN A 199 2.91 8.81 -11.62
CA ASN A 199 3.95 8.98 -10.60
C ASN A 199 5.34 9.18 -11.23
N THR A 200 5.67 8.48 -12.33
CA THR A 200 6.92 8.71 -13.08
C THR A 200 6.99 10.14 -13.61
N PHE A 201 5.89 10.62 -14.21
CA PHE A 201 5.82 12.00 -14.68
C PHE A 201 6.02 13.01 -13.54
N LEU A 202 5.37 12.81 -12.40
CA LEU A 202 5.52 13.68 -11.22
C LEU A 202 6.94 13.67 -10.65
N ILE A 203 7.62 12.52 -10.68
CA ILE A 203 9.01 12.40 -10.25
C ILE A 203 9.94 13.18 -11.21
N ASP A 204 9.73 13.02 -12.51
CA ASP A 204 10.59 13.65 -13.52
C ASP A 204 10.40 15.18 -13.60
N HIS A 205 9.23 15.71 -13.16
CA HIS A 205 8.87 17.13 -13.22
C HIS A 205 8.71 17.79 -11.84
N ALA A 206 9.30 17.20 -10.80
CA ALA A 206 9.24 17.78 -9.46
C ALA A 206 9.94 19.15 -9.40
N GLN A 207 9.17 20.19 -9.05
CA GLN A 207 9.65 21.58 -9.03
C GLN A 207 10.80 21.84 -8.04
N ASP A 208 10.84 21.08 -6.93
CA ASP A 208 11.86 21.21 -5.89
C ASP A 208 13.28 20.82 -6.37
N MET A 209 13.38 20.16 -7.54
CA MET A 209 14.68 19.78 -8.12
C MET A 209 15.36 20.90 -8.93
N SER A 210 14.68 22.02 -9.19
CA SER A 210 15.19 23.13 -10.01
C SER A 210 16.42 23.83 -9.38
N GLN A 211 16.59 23.73 -8.06
CA GLN A 211 17.70 24.34 -7.31
C GLN A 211 18.86 23.35 -7.05
N MET A 212 18.74 22.09 -7.47
CA MET A 212 19.77 21.06 -7.27
C MET A 212 20.73 21.03 -8.45
N ASP A 213 22.01 20.69 -8.17
CA ASP A 213 22.96 20.36 -9.23
C ASP A 213 22.54 19.09 -9.98
N GLU A 214 23.02 18.93 -11.21
CA GLU A 214 22.61 17.84 -12.10
C GLU A 214 22.91 16.44 -11.52
N GLN A 215 24.04 16.26 -10.82
CA GLN A 215 24.40 14.97 -10.24
C GLN A 215 23.48 14.61 -9.08
N THR A 216 23.22 15.55 -8.17
CA THR A 216 22.29 15.37 -7.06
C THR A 216 20.89 15.07 -7.56
N ARG A 217 20.42 15.80 -8.60
CA ARG A 217 19.12 15.59 -9.23
C ARG A 217 18.98 14.17 -9.78
N GLN A 218 19.99 13.67 -10.51
CA GLN A 218 19.99 12.32 -11.07
C GLN A 218 19.90 11.25 -9.97
N VAL A 219 20.67 11.40 -8.88
CA VAL A 219 20.64 10.45 -7.76
C VAL A 219 19.27 10.45 -7.06
N VAL A 220 18.69 11.63 -6.80
CA VAL A 220 17.36 11.75 -6.16
C VAL A 220 16.29 11.14 -7.04
N THR A 221 16.30 11.44 -8.35
CA THR A 221 15.34 10.90 -9.32
C THR A 221 15.45 9.38 -9.41
N ALA A 222 16.66 8.83 -9.52
CA ALA A 222 16.87 7.39 -9.57
C ALA A 222 16.34 6.68 -8.31
N ARG A 223 16.59 7.24 -7.12
CA ARG A 223 16.06 6.72 -5.85
C ARG A 223 14.54 6.79 -5.80
N ALA A 224 13.93 7.88 -6.26
CA ALA A 224 12.47 8.02 -6.32
C ALA A 224 11.84 6.99 -7.28
N LYS A 225 12.43 6.76 -8.45
CA LYS A 225 12.00 5.74 -9.41
C LYS A 225 12.13 4.33 -8.84
N GLU A 226 13.21 4.05 -8.09
CA GLU A 226 13.38 2.75 -7.43
C GLU A 226 12.30 2.51 -6.36
N ARG A 227 11.96 3.51 -5.54
CA ARG A 227 10.86 3.41 -4.57
C ARG A 227 9.49 3.19 -5.26
N LEU A 228 9.25 3.89 -6.38
CA LEU A 228 8.05 3.68 -7.20
C LEU A 228 8.02 2.26 -7.78
N ARG A 229 9.17 1.71 -8.20
CA ARG A 229 9.28 0.32 -8.65
C ARG A 229 8.86 -0.67 -7.55
N GLN A 230 9.35 -0.47 -6.34
CA GLN A 230 9.00 -1.31 -5.19
C GLN A 230 7.51 -1.22 -4.83
N MET A 231 6.93 -0.02 -4.87
CA MET A 231 5.48 0.16 -4.71
C MET A 231 4.67 -0.52 -5.82
N THR A 232 5.13 -0.41 -7.07
CA THR A 232 4.52 -1.11 -8.20
C THR A 232 4.59 -2.62 -8.02
N PHE A 233 5.73 -3.13 -7.56
CA PHE A 233 5.90 -4.54 -7.24
C PHE A 233 4.97 -5.01 -6.10
N TYR A 234 4.77 -4.20 -5.06
CA TYR A 234 3.78 -4.45 -4.02
C TYR A 234 2.37 -4.61 -4.61
N ALA A 235 1.99 -3.71 -5.52
CA ALA A 235 0.65 -3.68 -6.12
C ALA A 235 0.40 -4.78 -7.17
N THR A 236 1.43 -5.24 -7.87
CA THR A 236 1.29 -6.16 -9.03
C THR A 236 1.80 -7.57 -8.77
N GLY A 237 2.77 -7.73 -7.88
CA GLY A 237 3.39 -9.02 -7.60
C GLY A 237 2.52 -9.90 -6.70
N GLY A 238 2.67 -11.22 -6.84
CA GLY A 238 1.99 -12.22 -5.99
C GLY A 238 2.45 -12.24 -4.54
N GLY A 239 1.88 -13.14 -3.75
CA GLY A 239 2.31 -13.42 -2.39
C GLY A 239 1.71 -12.53 -1.31
N CYS A 240 2.23 -12.65 -0.10
CA CYS A 240 1.69 -11.99 1.09
C CYS A 240 1.99 -10.49 1.11
N LEU A 241 0.95 -9.65 1.03
CA LEU A 241 1.10 -8.19 1.05
C LEU A 241 1.73 -7.69 2.36
N ARG A 242 1.35 -8.25 3.50
CA ARG A 242 1.93 -7.90 4.80
C ARG A 242 3.41 -8.25 4.87
N ALA A 243 3.80 -9.44 4.39
CA ALA A 243 5.20 -9.86 4.38
C ALA A 243 6.07 -8.90 3.55
N LYS A 244 5.57 -8.44 2.39
CA LYS A 244 6.27 -7.44 1.55
C LYS A 244 6.51 -6.13 2.30
N ILE A 245 5.51 -5.63 3.04
CA ILE A 245 5.65 -4.42 3.85
C ILE A 245 6.71 -4.62 4.94
N LEU A 246 6.63 -5.71 5.71
CA LEU A 246 7.58 -5.99 6.79
C LEU A 246 9.01 -6.13 6.26
N GLN A 247 9.20 -6.86 5.16
CA GLN A 247 10.50 -7.01 4.50
C GLN A 247 11.06 -5.67 4.02
N TYR A 248 10.22 -4.81 3.45
CA TYR A 248 10.62 -3.47 3.03
C TYR A 248 11.20 -2.64 4.18
N PHE A 249 10.61 -2.72 5.36
CA PHE A 249 11.10 -2.04 6.57
C PHE A 249 12.24 -2.80 7.29
N GLY A 250 12.70 -3.93 6.74
CA GLY A 250 13.82 -4.71 7.25
C GLY A 250 13.46 -5.66 8.38
N GLU A 251 12.16 -5.96 8.59
CA GLU A 251 11.74 -6.97 9.55
C GLU A 251 11.90 -8.39 8.99
N LYS A 252 12.42 -9.28 9.81
CA LYS A 252 12.47 -10.71 9.49
C LYS A 252 11.08 -11.32 9.57
N VAL A 253 10.53 -11.71 8.42
CA VAL A 253 9.22 -12.35 8.33
C VAL A 253 9.34 -13.80 8.80
N LYS A 254 8.71 -14.14 9.93
CA LYS A 254 8.75 -15.50 10.49
C LYS A 254 7.93 -16.51 9.66
N LYS A 255 6.89 -16.06 8.97
CA LYS A 255 6.02 -16.90 8.13
C LYS A 255 5.81 -16.22 6.78
N PRO A 256 5.90 -16.95 5.64
CA PRO A 256 5.74 -16.38 4.31
C PRO A 256 4.30 -15.94 3.99
N PHE A 257 3.35 -16.17 4.87
CA PHE A 257 1.93 -15.80 4.74
C PHE A 257 1.38 -15.31 6.08
N CYS A 258 0.51 -14.30 6.05
CA CYS A 258 -0.11 -13.75 7.26
C CYS A 258 -1.55 -14.29 7.50
N GLY A 259 -2.20 -14.88 6.50
CA GLY A 259 -3.61 -15.31 6.56
C GLY A 259 -4.62 -14.15 6.65
N ASN A 260 -4.16 -12.89 6.56
CA ASN A 260 -4.99 -11.69 6.73
C ASN A 260 -4.62 -10.61 5.69
N CYS A 261 -4.59 -10.97 4.40
CA CYS A 261 -4.46 -10.04 3.27
C CYS A 261 -4.99 -10.70 2.00
N SER A 262 -5.33 -9.90 0.98
CA SER A 262 -5.86 -10.43 -0.28
C SER A 262 -4.89 -11.38 -0.99
N GLY A 263 -3.58 -11.13 -0.91
CA GLY A 263 -2.57 -12.02 -1.47
C GLY A 263 -2.51 -13.40 -0.81
N CYS A 264 -2.80 -13.50 0.50
CA CYS A 264 -2.89 -14.79 1.19
C CYS A 264 -4.21 -15.51 0.91
N MET A 265 -5.31 -14.77 0.76
CA MET A 265 -6.62 -15.37 0.43
C MET A 265 -6.68 -15.91 -0.99
N ALA A 266 -5.99 -15.25 -1.94
CA ALA A 266 -5.84 -15.77 -3.31
C ALA A 266 -5.06 -17.10 -3.36
N ARG A 267 -4.33 -17.44 -2.29
CA ARG A 267 -3.57 -18.71 -2.20
C ARG A 267 -4.42 -19.97 -2.02
N GLU A 268 -5.69 -19.88 -1.70
CA GLU A 268 -6.55 -21.09 -1.58
C GLU A 268 -6.69 -21.85 -2.90
N GLU A 269 -6.27 -21.27 -4.04
CA GLU A 269 -6.22 -21.88 -5.36
C GLU A 269 -4.78 -22.04 -5.90
N GLU A 270 -3.79 -22.20 -5.04
CA GLU A 270 -2.40 -22.38 -5.50
C GLU A 270 -2.26 -23.68 -6.31
N ARG A 271 -1.79 -23.52 -7.55
CA ARG A 271 -1.39 -24.63 -8.42
C ARG A 271 0.13 -24.80 -8.37
N ASP A 272 0.58 -26.03 -8.48
CA ASP A 272 1.99 -26.32 -8.74
C ASP A 272 2.30 -25.89 -10.18
N VAL A 273 3.17 -24.90 -10.32
CA VAL A 273 3.62 -24.33 -11.60
C VAL A 273 5.12 -24.55 -11.81
N SER A 274 5.70 -25.52 -11.12
CA SER A 274 7.14 -25.83 -11.22
C SER A 274 7.58 -26.10 -12.65
N ARG A 275 6.76 -26.82 -13.44
CA ARG A 275 7.01 -27.07 -14.86
C ARG A 275 7.00 -25.77 -15.68
N GLN A 276 6.02 -24.91 -15.47
CA GLN A 276 5.89 -23.62 -16.14
C GLN A 276 7.05 -22.68 -15.75
N ALA A 277 7.42 -22.67 -14.47
CA ALA A 277 8.58 -21.93 -13.98
C ALA A 277 9.87 -22.37 -14.68
N GLY A 278 10.09 -23.67 -14.80
CA GLY A 278 11.21 -24.22 -15.57
C GLY A 278 11.20 -23.80 -17.04
N GLN A 279 10.04 -23.78 -17.70
CA GLN A 279 9.88 -23.32 -19.09
C GLN A 279 10.23 -21.82 -19.23
N ILE A 280 9.82 -20.99 -18.28
CA ILE A 280 10.14 -19.56 -18.28
C ILE A 280 11.64 -19.35 -18.11
N VAL A 281 12.27 -20.01 -17.14
CA VAL A 281 13.71 -19.91 -16.91
C VAL A 281 14.50 -20.38 -18.13
N ALA A 282 14.13 -21.53 -18.71
CA ALA A 282 14.75 -22.05 -19.92
C ALA A 282 14.64 -21.07 -21.11
N ALA A 283 13.48 -20.41 -21.27
CA ALA A 283 13.28 -19.39 -22.30
C ALA A 283 14.19 -18.16 -22.07
N VAL A 284 14.32 -17.67 -20.84
CA VAL A 284 15.21 -16.53 -20.52
C VAL A 284 16.66 -16.87 -20.85
N ILE A 285 17.11 -18.09 -20.55
CA ILE A 285 18.45 -18.60 -20.89
C ILE A 285 18.63 -18.69 -22.40
N ALA A 286 17.68 -19.32 -23.12
CA ALA A 286 17.74 -19.46 -24.57
C ALA A 286 17.73 -18.11 -25.30
N MET A 287 17.14 -17.08 -24.68
CA MET A 287 17.12 -15.71 -25.17
C MET A 287 18.35 -14.89 -24.69
N ASN A 288 19.35 -15.54 -24.07
CA ASN A 288 20.61 -14.95 -23.57
C ASN A 288 20.41 -13.72 -22.64
N GLY A 289 19.31 -13.65 -21.90
CA GLY A 289 19.03 -12.54 -21.00
C GLY A 289 18.93 -11.16 -21.69
N ARG A 290 18.60 -11.10 -22.98
CA ARG A 290 18.60 -9.87 -23.79
C ARG A 290 17.21 -9.24 -23.95
N TYR A 291 16.19 -9.79 -23.32
CA TYR A 291 14.80 -9.36 -23.52
C TYR A 291 14.09 -9.12 -22.20
N GLY A 292 13.20 -8.14 -22.22
CA GLY A 292 12.38 -7.80 -21.06
C GLY A 292 11.16 -8.73 -20.92
N LYS A 293 10.49 -8.65 -19.77
CA LYS A 293 9.32 -9.48 -19.38
C LYS A 293 8.25 -9.57 -20.46
N ALA A 294 7.88 -8.45 -21.09
CA ALA A 294 6.83 -8.44 -22.11
C ALA A 294 7.19 -9.31 -23.34
N THR A 295 8.43 -9.24 -23.80
CA THR A 295 8.91 -10.01 -24.95
C THR A 295 8.98 -11.50 -24.62
N VAL A 296 9.49 -11.85 -23.45
CA VAL A 296 9.56 -13.25 -22.99
C VAL A 296 8.16 -13.85 -22.88
N ALA A 297 7.21 -13.14 -22.27
CA ALA A 297 5.83 -13.61 -22.15
C ALA A 297 5.16 -13.82 -23.50
N ARG A 298 5.36 -12.92 -24.47
CA ARG A 298 4.81 -13.05 -25.84
C ARG A 298 5.38 -14.23 -26.59
N VAL A 299 6.70 -14.46 -26.48
CA VAL A 299 7.36 -15.62 -27.09
C VAL A 299 6.78 -16.92 -26.52
N LEU A 300 6.67 -17.04 -25.20
CA LEU A 300 6.12 -18.20 -24.53
C LEU A 300 4.64 -18.45 -24.91
N CYS A 301 3.86 -17.39 -25.15
CA CYS A 301 2.48 -17.48 -25.60
C CYS A 301 2.33 -17.69 -27.12
N GLY A 302 3.42 -17.73 -27.90
CA GLY A 302 3.36 -17.93 -29.34
C GLY A 302 2.87 -16.72 -30.12
N GLN A 303 3.06 -15.51 -29.58
CA GLN A 303 2.68 -14.25 -30.22
C GLN A 303 3.90 -13.65 -30.90
N ALA A 304 3.96 -13.74 -32.24
CA ALA A 304 5.06 -13.17 -33.03
C ALA A 304 4.57 -11.99 -33.88
N ASP A 305 5.17 -10.82 -33.67
CA ASP A 305 5.13 -9.71 -34.62
C ASP A 305 6.32 -9.72 -35.58
N ALA A 306 6.37 -8.79 -36.54
CA ALA A 306 7.47 -8.70 -37.51
C ALA A 306 8.84 -8.60 -36.82
N ARG A 307 8.95 -7.82 -35.73
CA ARG A 307 10.21 -7.62 -34.99
C ARG A 307 10.71 -8.88 -34.30
N LEU A 308 9.80 -9.69 -33.77
CA LEU A 308 10.15 -10.96 -33.11
C LEU A 308 10.62 -12.00 -34.15
N ARG A 309 10.01 -12.02 -35.34
CA ARG A 309 10.40 -12.88 -36.46
C ARG A 309 11.76 -12.50 -37.05
N GLU A 310 12.01 -11.22 -37.26
CA GLU A 310 13.33 -10.71 -37.72
C GLU A 310 14.45 -11.11 -36.76
N ARG A 311 14.19 -11.24 -35.48
CA ARG A 311 15.14 -11.68 -34.47
C ARG A 311 15.19 -13.19 -34.27
N GLY A 312 14.42 -13.95 -35.04
CA GLY A 312 14.37 -15.41 -34.99
C GLY A 312 13.78 -15.99 -33.70
N LEU A 313 13.04 -15.19 -32.92
CA LEU A 313 12.47 -15.63 -31.63
C LEU A 313 11.29 -16.60 -31.80
N ASP A 314 10.65 -16.60 -32.95
CA ASP A 314 9.62 -17.56 -33.36
C ASP A 314 10.17 -18.96 -33.65
N LYS A 315 11.48 -19.11 -33.81
CA LYS A 315 12.16 -20.40 -34.05
C LYS A 315 12.69 -21.05 -32.77
N LEU A 316 12.55 -20.39 -31.62
CA LEU A 316 12.97 -20.95 -30.33
C LEU A 316 12.05 -22.12 -29.95
N SER A 317 12.59 -23.18 -29.35
CA SER A 317 11.83 -24.30 -28.81
C SER A 317 10.81 -23.87 -27.74
N ALA A 318 11.04 -22.76 -27.07
CA ALA A 318 10.14 -22.16 -26.09
C ALA A 318 8.95 -21.41 -26.72
N PHE A 319 8.96 -21.16 -28.04
CA PHE A 319 7.90 -20.39 -28.70
C PHE A 319 6.56 -21.14 -28.63
N GLY A 320 5.54 -20.48 -28.05
CA GLY A 320 4.19 -21.04 -27.90
C GLY A 320 4.07 -22.12 -26.84
N SER A 321 5.11 -22.46 -26.10
CA SER A 321 5.11 -23.54 -25.08
C SER A 321 4.13 -23.30 -23.94
N MET A 322 3.70 -22.06 -23.72
CA MET A 322 2.76 -21.65 -22.67
C MET A 322 1.52 -20.93 -23.24
N LYS A 323 1.15 -21.22 -24.47
CA LYS A 323 -0.02 -20.60 -25.13
C LYS A 323 -1.32 -20.79 -24.33
N ALA A 324 -1.49 -21.95 -23.69
CA ALA A 324 -2.67 -22.30 -22.91
C ALA A 324 -2.81 -21.45 -21.61
N GLU A 325 -1.70 -20.95 -21.06
CA GLU A 325 -1.71 -20.17 -19.82
C GLU A 325 -2.14 -18.72 -20.04
N GLY A 326 -1.98 -18.20 -21.25
CA GLY A 326 -2.25 -16.82 -21.59
C GLY A 326 -1.19 -15.83 -21.08
N GLU A 327 -1.05 -14.70 -21.80
CA GLU A 327 0.03 -13.72 -21.53
C GLU A 327 -0.03 -13.12 -20.12
N ALA A 328 -1.24 -12.88 -19.61
CA ALA A 328 -1.42 -12.30 -18.28
C ALA A 328 -0.88 -13.21 -17.16
N ASN A 329 -1.17 -14.53 -17.24
CA ASN A 329 -0.68 -15.50 -16.27
C ASN A 329 0.83 -15.71 -16.41
N VAL A 330 1.36 -15.77 -17.64
CA VAL A 330 2.80 -15.89 -17.87
C VAL A 330 3.55 -14.66 -17.28
N ARG A 331 3.03 -13.48 -17.45
CA ARG A 331 3.60 -12.25 -16.82
C ARG A 331 3.55 -12.30 -15.28
N ALA A 332 2.44 -12.80 -14.72
CA ALA A 332 2.32 -12.96 -13.27
C ALA A 332 3.31 -14.00 -12.73
N MET A 333 3.51 -15.11 -13.46
CA MET A 333 4.53 -16.11 -13.11
C MET A 333 5.94 -15.53 -13.16
N ILE A 334 6.28 -14.74 -14.18
CA ILE A 334 7.58 -14.04 -14.25
C ILE A 334 7.78 -13.10 -13.06
N ASP A 335 6.75 -12.36 -12.64
CA ASP A 335 6.83 -11.46 -11.48
C ASP A 335 7.10 -12.23 -10.18
N GLU A 336 6.47 -13.38 -10.00
CA GLU A 336 6.72 -14.24 -8.84
C GLU A 336 8.12 -14.86 -8.86
N LEU A 337 8.60 -15.28 -10.03
CA LEU A 337 9.95 -15.79 -10.18
C LEU A 337 11.02 -14.69 -9.90
N ILE A 338 10.73 -13.43 -10.22
CA ILE A 338 11.57 -12.30 -9.84
C ILE A 338 11.53 -12.09 -8.31
N ALA A 339 10.36 -12.18 -7.71
CA ALA A 339 10.19 -12.06 -6.26
C ALA A 339 10.93 -13.13 -5.47
N GLY A 340 10.98 -14.35 -6.03
CA GLY A 340 11.67 -15.49 -5.45
C GLY A 340 13.16 -15.58 -5.79
N ASP A 341 13.75 -14.55 -6.42
CA ASP A 341 15.15 -14.54 -6.88
C ASP A 341 15.52 -15.72 -7.81
N VAL A 342 14.50 -16.27 -8.49
CA VAL A 342 14.67 -17.24 -9.58
C VAL A 342 15.06 -16.51 -10.87
N LEU A 343 14.49 -15.33 -11.07
CA LEU A 343 14.86 -14.40 -12.14
C LEU A 343 15.26 -13.05 -11.54
N THR A 344 16.11 -12.32 -12.21
CA THR A 344 16.49 -10.95 -11.88
C THR A 344 16.19 -10.01 -13.03
N VAL A 345 16.12 -8.72 -12.72
CA VAL A 345 15.87 -7.67 -13.71
C VAL A 345 17.04 -6.70 -13.69
N THR A 346 17.58 -6.37 -14.86
CA THR A 346 18.66 -5.37 -14.95
C THR A 346 18.14 -3.97 -14.64
N GLU A 347 19.00 -3.12 -14.10
CA GLU A 347 18.72 -1.69 -13.94
C GLU A 347 18.74 -0.97 -15.30
N GLY A 348 17.95 0.13 -15.42
CA GLY A 348 17.90 0.99 -16.59
C GLY A 348 16.50 1.14 -17.20
N ASP A 349 16.39 1.97 -18.23
CA ASP A 349 15.12 2.32 -18.90
C ASP A 349 14.45 1.12 -19.60
N TYR A 350 15.23 0.12 -19.98
CA TYR A 350 14.79 -1.11 -20.65
C TYR A 350 15.20 -2.34 -19.84
N PRO A 351 14.46 -2.67 -18.76
CA PRO A 351 14.82 -3.77 -17.86
C PRO A 351 14.76 -5.12 -18.59
N LEU A 352 15.89 -5.86 -18.52
CA LEU A 352 16.06 -7.18 -19.13
C LEU A 352 15.95 -8.27 -18.07
N LEU A 353 15.33 -9.40 -18.41
CA LEU A 353 15.29 -10.58 -17.56
C LEU A 353 16.60 -11.37 -17.65
N ARG A 354 17.11 -11.78 -16.50
CA ARG A 354 18.27 -12.66 -16.35
C ARG A 354 18.01 -13.74 -15.32
N GLU A 355 18.90 -14.74 -15.30
CA GLU A 355 18.91 -15.77 -14.27
C GLU A 355 19.18 -15.13 -12.89
N GLY A 356 18.38 -15.54 -11.87
CA GLY A 356 18.60 -15.25 -10.47
C GLY A 356 19.35 -16.38 -9.76
N ALA A 357 19.52 -16.25 -8.44
CA ALA A 357 20.29 -17.20 -7.63
C ALA A 357 19.72 -18.62 -7.69
N TYR A 358 18.39 -18.76 -7.75
CA TYR A 358 17.69 -20.05 -7.69
C TYR A 358 17.25 -20.60 -9.06
N ALA A 359 17.65 -19.99 -10.18
CA ALA A 359 17.28 -20.41 -11.52
C ALA A 359 17.60 -21.89 -11.81
N ARG A 360 18.81 -22.32 -11.39
CA ARG A 360 19.27 -23.70 -11.60
C ARG A 360 18.53 -24.72 -10.77
N ASP A 361 18.08 -24.36 -9.56
CA ASP A 361 17.35 -25.24 -8.67
C ASP A 361 15.94 -25.49 -9.22
N VAL A 362 15.30 -24.46 -9.80
CA VAL A 362 14.02 -24.59 -10.49
C VAL A 362 14.15 -25.45 -11.74
N LEU A 363 15.21 -25.30 -12.55
CA LEU A 363 15.44 -26.12 -13.74
C LEU A 363 15.66 -27.61 -13.42
N ARG A 364 16.32 -27.90 -12.30
CA ARG A 364 16.54 -29.28 -11.83
C ARG A 364 15.31 -29.89 -11.15
N GLY A 365 14.31 -29.06 -10.81
CA GLY A 365 13.15 -29.50 -10.06
C GLY A 365 13.39 -29.61 -8.55
N ASP A 366 14.52 -29.11 -8.06
CA ASP A 366 14.88 -29.13 -6.64
C ASP A 366 14.07 -28.10 -5.83
N MET A 367 13.52 -27.07 -6.51
CA MET A 367 12.71 -26.02 -5.92
C MET A 367 11.30 -26.00 -6.52
N PRO A 368 10.27 -26.51 -5.80
CA PRO A 368 8.89 -26.45 -6.27
C PRO A 368 8.34 -25.02 -6.19
N ILE A 369 7.67 -24.58 -7.27
CA ILE A 369 7.02 -23.27 -7.36
C ILE A 369 5.51 -23.44 -7.31
N ARG A 370 4.87 -22.80 -6.34
CA ARG A 370 3.42 -22.76 -6.20
C ARG A 370 2.92 -21.33 -6.32
N MET A 371 1.86 -21.12 -7.09
CA MET A 371 1.30 -19.79 -7.36
C MET A 371 -0.21 -19.82 -7.44
N ALA A 372 -0.85 -18.74 -7.01
CA ALA A 372 -2.22 -18.43 -7.34
C ALA A 372 -2.27 -17.91 -8.79
N LEU A 373 -2.85 -18.65 -9.70
CA LEU A 373 -3.10 -18.21 -11.08
C LEU A 373 -4.40 -17.40 -11.11
N LEU A 374 -4.40 -16.31 -11.87
CA LEU A 374 -5.64 -15.56 -12.12
C LEU A 374 -6.61 -16.46 -12.89
N PRO A 375 -7.89 -16.55 -12.47
CA PRO A 375 -8.92 -17.17 -13.29
C PRO A 375 -8.98 -16.44 -14.62
N THR A 376 -9.05 -17.21 -15.72
CA THR A 376 -8.98 -16.65 -17.07
C THR A 376 -10.17 -15.76 -17.44
N ASP A 377 -11.30 -15.78 -16.70
CA ASP A 377 -12.54 -15.10 -17.07
C ASP A 377 -13.38 -14.48 -15.94
N ALA A 378 -12.91 -14.41 -14.69
CA ALA A 378 -13.65 -13.72 -13.62
C ALA A 378 -12.69 -13.05 -12.64
N ALA A 379 -12.99 -11.81 -12.27
CA ALA A 379 -12.42 -11.24 -11.05
C ALA A 379 -12.82 -12.16 -9.89
N PRO A 380 -11.88 -12.68 -9.08
CA PRO A 380 -12.26 -13.53 -7.96
C PRO A 380 -13.13 -12.69 -7.01
N GLU A 381 -14.35 -13.14 -6.73
CA GLU A 381 -15.07 -12.72 -5.56
C GLU A 381 -14.23 -13.16 -4.35
N ILE A 382 -13.47 -12.24 -3.80
CA ILE A 382 -12.72 -12.46 -2.56
C ILE A 382 -13.75 -12.67 -1.46
N LYS A 383 -14.09 -13.93 -1.18
CA LYS A 383 -14.92 -14.28 -0.02
C LYS A 383 -14.11 -13.92 1.22
N ARG A 384 -14.36 -12.73 1.74
CA ARG A 384 -13.76 -12.27 3.00
C ARG A 384 -14.14 -13.26 4.10
N ARG A 385 -13.17 -14.03 4.59
CA ARG A 385 -13.20 -14.55 5.96
C ARG A 385 -12.77 -13.44 6.93
N VAL A 386 -13.31 -12.24 6.80
CA VAL A 386 -13.37 -11.37 7.96
C VAL A 386 -14.29 -12.13 8.91
N LYS A 387 -13.75 -12.63 10.01
CA LYS A 387 -14.56 -12.97 11.18
C LYS A 387 -15.18 -11.67 11.69
N GLN A 388 -16.10 -11.09 10.91
CA GLN A 388 -17.12 -10.24 11.48
C GLN A 388 -17.84 -11.17 12.43
N LYS A 389 -17.57 -11.05 13.72
CA LYS A 389 -18.53 -11.45 14.72
C LYS A 389 -19.80 -10.76 14.30
N GLU A 390 -20.75 -11.50 13.70
CA GLU A 390 -22.03 -10.96 13.28
C GLU A 390 -22.61 -10.23 14.48
N PHE A 391 -22.86 -8.95 14.28
CA PHE A 391 -23.54 -8.17 15.30
C PHE A 391 -24.93 -8.75 15.47
N VAL A 392 -25.15 -9.43 16.59
CA VAL A 392 -26.41 -10.07 16.93
C VAL A 392 -27.56 -9.06 16.99
N ASN A 393 -27.23 -7.74 17.15
CA ASN A 393 -28.27 -6.69 17.22
C ASN A 393 -27.79 -5.37 16.60
N LYS A 394 -27.91 -5.25 15.26
CA LYS A 394 -27.59 -4.03 14.51
C LYS A 394 -28.41 -2.81 14.95
N ALA A 395 -29.69 -3.02 15.32
CA ALA A 395 -30.58 -1.94 15.77
C ALA A 395 -30.11 -1.34 17.11
N LEU A 396 -29.67 -2.18 18.04
CA LEU A 396 -29.12 -1.72 19.32
C LEU A 396 -27.81 -0.95 19.11
N TYR A 397 -26.93 -1.44 18.22
CA TYR A 397 -25.70 -0.75 17.90
C TYR A 397 -25.94 0.65 17.31
N SER A 398 -26.87 0.77 16.37
CA SER A 398 -27.22 2.07 15.78
C SER A 398 -27.71 3.04 16.86
N ARG A 399 -28.64 2.61 17.72
CA ARG A 399 -29.17 3.45 18.82
C ARG A 399 -28.09 3.89 19.80
N LEU A 400 -27.17 3.01 20.18
CA LEU A 400 -26.04 3.35 21.05
C LEU A 400 -25.04 4.30 20.34
N SER A 401 -24.82 4.12 19.05
CA SER A 401 -23.99 5.02 18.25
C SER A 401 -24.61 6.43 18.16
N ASP A 402 -25.92 6.53 17.95
CA ASP A 402 -26.63 7.80 17.90
C ASP A 402 -26.62 8.50 19.26
N LEU A 403 -26.84 7.76 20.35
CA LEU A 403 -26.72 8.28 21.70
C LEU A 403 -25.30 8.80 22.00
N ARG A 404 -24.26 8.05 21.59
CA ARG A 404 -22.88 8.48 21.71
C ARG A 404 -22.63 9.80 20.99
N LYS A 405 -23.15 9.95 19.76
CA LYS A 405 -23.03 11.20 18.98
C LYS A 405 -23.71 12.36 19.70
N GLN A 406 -24.89 12.14 20.28
CA GLN A 406 -25.61 13.17 21.02
C GLN A 406 -24.81 13.62 22.27
N ILE A 407 -24.33 12.68 23.09
CA ILE A 407 -23.50 12.99 24.26
C ILE A 407 -22.21 13.74 23.83
N ALA A 408 -21.59 13.36 22.72
CA ALA A 408 -20.40 13.99 22.19
C ALA A 408 -20.67 15.44 21.78
N MET A 409 -21.79 15.71 21.12
CA MET A 409 -22.26 17.07 20.78
C MET A 409 -22.48 17.91 22.02
N ASP A 410 -23.18 17.39 23.05
CA ASP A 410 -23.46 18.10 24.30
C ASP A 410 -22.16 18.45 25.07
N GLN A 411 -21.12 17.62 24.95
CA GLN A 411 -19.83 17.82 25.61
C GLN A 411 -18.78 18.50 24.73
N ASN A 412 -19.13 18.80 23.47
CA ASN A 412 -18.22 19.38 22.46
C ASN A 412 -16.91 18.58 22.30
N VAL A 413 -17.02 17.25 22.25
CA VAL A 413 -15.90 16.33 22.03
C VAL A 413 -16.20 15.35 20.89
N PRO A 414 -15.18 14.77 20.24
CA PRO A 414 -15.39 13.73 19.24
C PRO A 414 -16.09 12.49 19.81
N PRO A 415 -16.99 11.82 19.06
CA PRO A 415 -17.74 10.65 19.53
C PRO A 415 -16.88 9.49 20.05
N PHE A 416 -15.71 9.27 19.48
CA PHE A 416 -14.80 8.20 19.89
C PHE A 416 -14.14 8.46 21.27
N ILE A 417 -14.18 9.69 21.77
CA ILE A 417 -13.71 10.05 23.13
C ILE A 417 -14.72 9.58 24.19
N ILE A 418 -16.02 9.60 23.87
CA ILE A 418 -17.07 9.10 24.80
C ILE A 418 -16.93 7.58 24.97
N PHE A 419 -16.97 6.82 23.87
CA PHE A 419 -16.74 5.38 23.81
C PHE A 419 -16.11 4.98 22.49
N THR A 420 -15.19 4.03 22.53
CA THR A 420 -14.62 3.43 21.32
C THR A 420 -15.67 2.55 20.60
N ASN A 421 -15.46 2.23 19.35
CA ASN A 421 -16.30 1.26 18.63
C ASN A 421 -16.24 -0.13 19.26
N ALA A 422 -15.09 -0.53 19.82
CA ALA A 422 -14.94 -1.77 20.57
C ALA A 422 -15.87 -1.81 21.78
N THR A 423 -15.92 -0.72 22.57
CA THR A 423 -16.81 -0.60 23.71
C THR A 423 -18.29 -0.69 23.32
N LEU A 424 -18.69 0.00 22.22
CA LEU A 424 -20.07 -0.11 21.73
C LEU A 424 -20.43 -1.55 21.31
N LYS A 425 -19.52 -2.24 20.65
CA LYS A 425 -19.69 -3.65 20.25
C LYS A 425 -19.82 -4.55 21.48
N ASP A 426 -19.01 -4.33 22.50
CA ASP A 426 -19.07 -5.09 23.75
C ASP A 426 -20.39 -4.85 24.49
N MET A 427 -20.85 -3.60 24.56
CA MET A 427 -22.18 -3.26 25.12
C MET A 427 -23.31 -3.96 24.39
N VAL A 428 -23.28 -4.04 23.05
CA VAL A 428 -24.27 -4.76 22.25
C VAL A 428 -24.23 -6.26 22.53
N ALA A 429 -23.03 -6.83 22.64
CA ALA A 429 -22.84 -8.26 22.89
C ALA A 429 -23.28 -8.67 24.30
N LYS A 430 -22.96 -7.88 25.32
CA LYS A 430 -23.28 -8.14 26.73
C LYS A 430 -24.69 -7.68 27.12
N ALA A 431 -25.26 -6.69 26.38
CA ALA A 431 -26.57 -6.10 26.63
C ALA A 431 -26.81 -5.78 28.11
N PRO A 432 -25.96 -4.99 28.81
CA PRO A 432 -26.05 -4.72 30.23
C PRO A 432 -27.37 -3.99 30.55
N ARG A 433 -28.08 -4.46 31.57
CA ARG A 433 -29.39 -3.90 32.02
C ARG A 433 -29.26 -3.11 33.32
N THR A 434 -28.16 -3.20 34.01
CA THR A 434 -27.90 -2.50 35.27
C THR A 434 -26.53 -1.82 35.24
N ARG A 435 -26.36 -0.80 36.10
CA ARG A 435 -25.07 -0.11 36.26
C ARG A 435 -23.97 -1.06 36.67
N ALA A 436 -24.24 -2.03 37.54
CA ALA A 436 -23.25 -3.04 37.97
C ALA A 436 -22.83 -3.97 36.82
N GLN A 437 -23.73 -4.29 35.90
CA GLN A 437 -23.39 -5.05 34.67
C GLN A 437 -22.63 -4.23 33.64
N MET A 438 -22.81 -2.91 33.63
CA MET A 438 -22.12 -1.98 32.74
C MET A 438 -20.63 -1.77 33.15
N LEU A 439 -20.31 -1.94 34.43
CA LEU A 439 -18.97 -1.75 34.99
C LEU A 439 -18.12 -3.04 35.00
N ARG A 440 -18.66 -4.14 34.50
CA ARG A 440 -17.98 -5.44 34.29
C ARG A 440 -17.64 -5.66 32.82
#